data_cf499191a85e0199d8c677356d562b50
#
_entry.id   cf499191a85e0199d8c677356d562b50
#
_cell.length_a   1.000
_cell.length_b   1.000
_cell.length_c   1.000
_cell.angle_alpha   90.00
_cell.angle_beta   90.00
_cell.angle_gamma   90.00
#
_symmetry.space_group_name_H-M   'P 1'
#
loop_
_entity.id
_entity.type
_entity.pdbx_description
1 polymer ?
#
loop_
_entity_poly.entity_id
_entity_poly.type
_entity_poly.pdbx_seq_one_letter_code
_entity_poly.pdbx_strand_id
1 'polypeptide(L)'
;MDGKDSIIGGELRSRMADIRRTEEGQYVCSMAFDPSFRGFEGHFPGNPIVPGVCLIEAGRVFAEEVLKRELTTRSVTQCRFRRPIFAGERAELKIKLEEEEKNLWKIQADIRVDGNVCAQARLKAAVL
;
A
#
# COMPACT_ATOMS: atom_id res chain seq x y z
N MET A 1 17.91 6.35 -4.97
CA MET A 1 16.89 7.11 -4.26
C MET A 1 17.29 7.17 -2.80
N ASP A 2 17.28 8.30 -2.23
CA ASP A 2 17.83 8.57 -0.90
C ASP A 2 16.75 8.53 0.20
N GLY A 3 15.79 7.62 0.10
CA GLY A 3 14.70 7.49 1.04
C GLY A 3 13.52 8.40 0.77
N LYS A 4 13.60 9.23 -0.26
CA LYS A 4 12.46 10.04 -0.65
C LYS A 4 11.53 9.23 -1.52
N ASP A 5 10.23 9.54 -1.43
CA ASP A 5 9.25 8.87 -2.26
C ASP A 5 9.56 9.05 -3.74
N SER A 6 9.36 7.99 -4.51
CA SER A 6 9.19 8.08 -5.94
C SER A 6 7.92 8.87 -6.24
N ILE A 7 7.70 9.21 -7.50
CA ILE A 7 6.45 9.88 -7.90
C ILE A 7 5.24 9.05 -7.45
N ILE A 8 5.28 7.73 -7.66
CA ILE A 8 4.18 6.85 -7.28
C ILE A 8 4.05 6.78 -5.75
N GLY A 9 5.16 6.69 -5.03
CA GLY A 9 5.11 6.70 -3.56
C GLY A 9 4.45 7.95 -3.00
N GLY A 10 4.79 9.11 -3.55
CA GLY A 10 4.16 10.38 -3.16
C GLY A 10 2.68 10.42 -3.50
N GLU A 11 2.28 9.89 -4.67
CA GLU A 11 0.89 9.79 -5.08
C GLU A 11 0.11 8.91 -4.11
N LEU A 12 0.65 7.77 -3.72
CA LEU A 12 0.01 6.87 -2.78
C LEU A 12 -0.13 7.51 -1.41
N ARG A 13 0.95 8.14 -0.92
CA ARG A 13 0.95 8.80 0.39
C ARG A 13 -0.10 9.90 0.46
N SER A 14 -0.21 10.70 -0.59
CA SER A 14 -1.16 11.82 -0.62
C SER A 14 -2.62 11.36 -0.62
N ARG A 15 -2.89 10.11 -0.96
CA ARG A 15 -4.25 9.57 -1.01
C ARG A 15 -4.66 8.83 0.26
N MET A 16 -3.75 8.66 1.23
CA MET A 16 -4.06 8.01 2.49
C MET A 16 -4.82 8.95 3.40
N ALA A 17 -6.00 8.52 3.82
CA ALA A 17 -6.88 9.30 4.68
C ALA A 17 -7.45 8.40 5.78
N ASP A 18 -7.96 9.03 6.84
CA ASP A 18 -8.61 8.33 7.95
C ASP A 18 -7.72 7.23 8.54
N ILE A 19 -6.45 7.56 8.76
CA ILE A 19 -5.50 6.62 9.35
C ILE A 19 -5.88 6.37 10.81
N ARG A 20 -6.06 5.10 11.16
CA ARG A 20 -6.43 4.72 12.53
C ARG A 20 -5.86 3.36 12.89
N ARG A 21 -5.75 3.12 14.19
CA ARG A 21 -5.32 1.84 14.72
C ARG A 21 -6.56 1.06 15.16
N THR A 22 -6.60 -0.23 14.82
CA THR A 22 -7.70 -1.10 15.24
C THR A 22 -7.47 -1.63 16.66
N GLU A 23 -8.50 -2.25 17.25
CA GLU A 23 -8.39 -2.86 18.59
C GLU A 23 -7.37 -3.99 18.61
N GLU A 24 -7.20 -4.69 17.48
CA GLU A 24 -6.22 -5.76 17.37
C GLU A 24 -4.79 -5.25 17.14
N GLY A 25 -4.59 -3.95 17.14
CA GLY A 25 -3.26 -3.38 16.95
C GLY A 25 -2.81 -3.31 15.49
N GLN A 26 -3.73 -3.44 14.56
CA GLN A 26 -3.46 -3.24 13.14
C GLN A 26 -3.76 -1.79 12.75
N TYR A 27 -3.37 -1.39 11.55
CA TYR A 27 -3.58 -0.02 11.07
C TYR A 27 -4.39 -0.04 9.78
N VAL A 28 -5.27 0.93 9.64
CA VAL A 28 -6.19 1.01 8.51
C VAL A 28 -6.21 2.43 7.98
N CYS A 29 -6.29 2.58 6.69
CA CYS A 29 -6.57 3.88 6.07
C CYS A 29 -7.46 3.70 4.85
N SER A 30 -8.05 4.79 4.38
CA SER A 30 -8.77 4.78 3.11
C SER A 30 -7.93 5.42 2.03
N MET A 31 -8.09 4.95 0.79
CA MET A 31 -7.39 5.49 -0.38
C MET A 31 -8.37 5.60 -1.53
N ALA A 32 -8.44 6.77 -2.14
CA ALA A 32 -9.28 6.99 -3.30
C ALA A 32 -8.39 7.04 -4.55
N PHE A 33 -8.66 6.17 -5.51
CA PHE A 33 -7.90 6.12 -6.76
C PHE A 33 -8.69 6.86 -7.84
N ASP A 34 -8.72 8.17 -7.73
CA ASP A 34 -9.37 9.01 -8.74
C ASP A 34 -8.62 8.91 -10.09
N PRO A 35 -9.26 9.31 -11.21
CA PRO A 35 -8.64 9.15 -12.52
C PRO A 35 -7.31 9.88 -12.71
N SER A 36 -6.99 10.85 -11.85
CA SER A 36 -5.71 11.56 -11.92
C SER A 36 -4.53 10.77 -11.36
N PHE A 37 -4.78 9.62 -10.72
CA PHE A 37 -3.69 8.81 -10.16
C PHE A 37 -2.69 8.43 -11.25
N ARG A 38 -1.44 8.81 -11.06
CA ARG A 38 -0.42 8.63 -12.09
C ARG A 38 -0.05 7.17 -12.34
N GLY A 39 -0.36 6.28 -11.40
CA GLY A 39 -0.16 4.85 -11.61
C GLY A 39 -1.01 4.27 -12.73
N PHE A 40 -2.05 4.99 -13.18
CA PHE A 40 -2.87 4.56 -14.31
C PHE A 40 -2.20 4.81 -15.67
N GLU A 41 -1.17 5.64 -15.73
CA GLU A 41 -0.53 5.99 -16.99
C GLU A 41 -0.01 4.75 -17.72
N GLY A 42 -0.40 4.59 -18.97
CA GLY A 42 0.02 3.47 -19.80
C GLY A 42 -0.67 2.15 -19.47
N HIS A 43 -1.62 2.14 -18.55
CA HIS A 43 -2.33 0.92 -18.16
C HIS A 43 -3.80 0.98 -18.58
N PHE A 44 -4.16 0.19 -19.60
CA PHE A 44 -5.53 -0.06 -20.05
C PHE A 44 -6.33 1.23 -20.31
N PRO A 45 -5.98 2.00 -21.36
CA PRO A 45 -6.74 3.20 -21.71
C PRO A 45 -8.23 2.87 -21.87
N GLY A 46 -9.10 3.69 -21.29
CA GLY A 46 -10.54 3.48 -21.31
C GLY A 46 -11.09 2.70 -20.13
N ASN A 47 -10.28 1.88 -19.46
CA ASN A 47 -10.68 1.17 -18.26
C ASN A 47 -9.47 0.96 -17.35
N PRO A 48 -8.90 2.04 -16.80
CA PRO A 48 -7.66 1.93 -16.04
C PRO A 48 -7.84 1.16 -14.74
N ILE A 49 -6.84 0.32 -14.45
CA ILE A 49 -6.77 -0.40 -13.18
C ILE A 49 -5.48 -0.01 -12.44
N VAL A 50 -5.52 -0.12 -11.12
CA VAL A 50 -4.34 0.14 -10.30
C VAL A 50 -3.36 -1.02 -10.50
N PRO A 51 -2.12 -0.76 -10.98
CA PRO A 51 -1.15 -1.84 -11.16
C PRO A 51 -0.84 -2.54 -9.83
N GLY A 52 -0.64 -3.87 -9.90
CA GLY A 52 -0.34 -4.65 -8.72
C GLY A 52 0.87 -4.15 -7.94
N VAL A 53 1.90 -3.68 -8.64
CA VAL A 53 3.09 -3.15 -7.97
C VAL A 53 2.76 -1.92 -7.11
N CYS A 54 1.77 -1.12 -7.52
CA CYS A 54 1.32 0.02 -6.71
C CYS A 54 0.64 -0.44 -5.43
N LEU A 55 -0.08 -1.56 -5.47
CA LEU A 55 -0.75 -2.08 -4.28
C LEU A 55 0.27 -2.61 -3.27
N ILE A 56 1.35 -3.24 -3.75
CA ILE A 56 2.45 -3.67 -2.88
C ILE A 56 3.14 -2.45 -2.27
N GLU A 57 3.42 -1.45 -3.09
CA GLU A 57 4.08 -0.22 -2.63
C GLU A 57 3.23 0.53 -1.61
N ALA A 58 1.90 0.50 -1.74
CA ALA A 58 1.01 1.13 -0.78
C ALA A 58 1.21 0.56 0.63
N GLY A 59 1.45 -0.74 0.76
CA GLY A 59 1.75 -1.36 2.05
C GLY A 59 3.00 -0.79 2.68
N ARG A 60 4.08 -0.64 1.91
CA ARG A 60 5.33 -0.05 2.41
C ARG A 60 5.13 1.41 2.82
N VAL A 61 4.50 2.19 1.96
CA VAL A 61 4.28 3.63 2.22
C VAL A 61 3.42 3.84 3.46
N PHE A 62 2.38 3.02 3.63
CA PHE A 62 1.54 3.12 4.82
C PHE A 62 2.32 2.76 6.08
N ALA A 63 3.16 1.73 6.02
CA ALA A 63 4.02 1.38 7.14
C ALA A 63 4.97 2.54 7.50
N GLU A 64 5.51 3.25 6.52
CA GLU A 64 6.33 4.43 6.77
C GLU A 64 5.53 5.51 7.51
N GLU A 65 4.29 5.73 7.12
CA GLU A 65 3.43 6.73 7.77
C GLU A 65 3.15 6.36 9.22
N VAL A 66 2.92 5.09 9.48
CA VAL A 66 2.63 4.61 10.83
C VAL A 66 3.87 4.63 11.71
N LEU A 67 4.99 4.14 11.21
CA LEU A 67 6.23 4.02 11.98
C LEU A 67 7.01 5.33 12.07
N LYS A 68 6.70 6.30 11.20
CA LYS A 68 7.45 7.55 11.07
C LYS A 68 8.93 7.28 10.77
N ARG A 69 9.18 6.30 9.93
CA ARG A 69 10.52 5.87 9.51
C ARG A 69 10.50 5.60 8.01
N GLU A 70 11.60 5.88 7.35
CA GLU A 70 11.77 5.51 5.96
C GLU A 70 12.13 4.03 5.86
N LEU A 71 11.47 3.33 4.94
CA LEU A 71 11.64 1.90 4.77
C LEU A 71 12.00 1.57 3.33
N THR A 72 12.84 0.56 3.16
CA THR A 72 13.10 -0.02 1.84
C THR A 72 12.65 -1.48 1.83
N THR A 73 11.91 -1.87 0.79
CA THR A 73 11.47 -3.25 0.65
C THR A 73 12.66 -4.15 0.38
N ARG A 74 12.82 -5.19 1.20
CA ARG A 74 13.86 -6.20 1.03
C ARG A 74 13.37 -7.39 0.22
N SER A 75 12.15 -7.82 0.49
CA SER A 75 11.57 -8.95 -0.23
C SER A 75 10.05 -8.88 -0.18
N VAL A 76 9.42 -9.44 -1.20
CA VAL A 76 7.98 -9.70 -1.21
C VAL A 76 7.86 -11.22 -1.11
N THR A 77 7.39 -11.70 0.03
CA THR A 77 7.36 -13.13 0.32
C THR A 77 6.07 -13.80 -0.14
N GLN A 78 5.01 -13.02 -0.31
CA GLN A 78 3.74 -13.50 -0.82
C GLN A 78 2.98 -12.35 -1.44
N CYS A 79 2.31 -12.61 -2.55
CA CYS A 79 1.49 -11.62 -3.21
C CYS A 79 0.35 -12.32 -3.94
N ARG A 80 -0.88 -11.87 -3.70
CA ARG A 80 -2.07 -12.38 -4.37
C ARG A 80 -2.94 -11.23 -4.83
N PHE A 81 -3.31 -11.26 -6.11
CA PHE A 81 -4.25 -10.31 -6.70
C PHE A 81 -5.52 -11.06 -7.03
N ARG A 82 -6.63 -10.66 -6.40
CA ARG A 82 -7.91 -11.35 -6.55
C ARG A 82 -8.90 -10.59 -7.42
N ARG A 83 -8.85 -9.27 -7.37
CA ARG A 83 -9.78 -8.40 -8.06
C ARG A 83 -9.08 -7.09 -8.40
N PRO A 84 -9.21 -6.59 -9.64
CA PRO A 84 -8.63 -5.28 -9.96
C PRO A 84 -9.33 -4.16 -9.20
N ILE A 85 -8.60 -3.08 -8.97
CA ILE A 85 -9.15 -1.83 -8.46
C ILE A 85 -9.15 -0.84 -9.61
N PHE A 86 -10.32 -0.28 -9.89
CA PHE A 86 -10.52 0.59 -11.03
C PHE A 86 -10.46 2.06 -10.62
N ALA A 87 -10.22 2.91 -11.62
CA ALA A 87 -10.29 4.36 -11.41
C ALA A 87 -11.66 4.73 -10.83
N GLY A 88 -11.65 5.60 -9.84
CA GLY A 88 -12.86 6.06 -9.17
C GLY A 88 -13.26 5.24 -7.94
N GLU A 89 -12.63 4.09 -7.72
CA GLU A 89 -12.94 3.28 -6.55
C GLU A 89 -12.18 3.77 -5.32
N ARG A 90 -12.82 3.62 -4.17
CA ARG A 90 -12.20 3.88 -2.87
C ARG A 90 -11.85 2.54 -2.23
N ALA A 91 -10.61 2.41 -1.80
CA ALA A 91 -10.12 1.19 -1.17
C ALA A 91 -9.84 1.40 0.30
N GLU A 92 -9.89 0.32 1.07
CA GLU A 92 -9.40 0.30 2.45
C GLU A 92 -8.13 -0.53 2.49
N LEU A 93 -7.07 0.07 3.00
CA LEU A 93 -5.78 -0.60 3.18
C LEU A 93 -5.61 -0.92 4.66
N LYS A 94 -5.36 -2.18 4.98
CA LYS A 94 -5.08 -2.62 6.34
C LYS A 94 -3.70 -3.24 6.36
N ILE A 95 -2.88 -2.86 7.35
CA ILE A 95 -1.57 -3.47 7.54
C ILE A 95 -1.41 -4.00 8.96
N LYS A 96 -0.68 -5.11 9.06
CA LYS A 96 -0.21 -5.66 10.31
C LYS A 96 1.31 -5.56 10.28
N LEU A 97 1.88 -4.99 11.34
CA LEU A 97 3.31 -4.75 11.44
C LEU A 97 3.90 -5.62 12.56
N GLU A 98 5.05 -6.23 12.27
CA GLU A 98 5.78 -7.01 13.26
C GLU A 98 7.27 -6.78 13.05
N GLU A 99 7.97 -6.33 14.08
CA GLU A 99 9.41 -6.21 14.00
C GLU A 99 10.04 -7.59 14.18
N GLU A 100 10.65 -8.11 13.13
CA GLU A 100 11.24 -9.45 13.13
C GLU A 100 12.64 -9.43 13.73
N GLU A 101 13.43 -8.44 13.34
CA GLU A 101 14.74 -8.14 13.88
C GLU A 101 14.85 -6.63 13.99
N LYS A 102 15.86 -6.13 14.68
CA LYS A 102 16.05 -4.69 14.81
C LYS A 102 16.10 -4.04 13.42
N ASN A 103 15.23 -3.08 13.20
CA ASN A 103 15.10 -2.31 11.96
C ASN A 103 14.65 -3.15 10.74
N LEU A 104 14.11 -4.35 10.96
CA LEU A 104 13.54 -5.17 9.90
C LEU A 104 12.10 -5.53 10.26
N TRP A 105 11.17 -5.08 9.43
CA TRP A 105 9.74 -5.21 9.68
C TRP A 105 9.07 -6.15 8.69
N LYS A 106 8.21 -7.00 9.20
CA LYS A 106 7.27 -7.76 8.39
C LYS A 106 6.00 -6.93 8.25
N ILE A 107 5.55 -6.77 7.03
CA ILE A 107 4.36 -6.01 6.71
C ILE A 107 3.38 -6.94 6.01
N GLN A 108 2.22 -7.13 6.58
CA GLN A 108 1.14 -7.88 5.95
C GLN A 108 0.06 -6.89 5.56
N ALA A 109 -0.24 -6.79 4.28
CA ALA A 109 -1.15 -5.80 3.74
C ALA A 109 -2.34 -6.46 3.05
N ASP A 110 -3.54 -5.96 3.34
CA ASP A 110 -4.77 -6.32 2.66
C ASP A 110 -5.40 -5.07 2.09
N ILE A 111 -5.84 -5.12 0.84
CA ILE A 111 -6.57 -4.01 0.23
C ILE A 111 -7.95 -4.50 -0.16
N ARG A 112 -8.98 -3.75 0.23
CA ARG A 112 -10.38 -4.13 0.02
C ARG A 112 -11.14 -2.99 -0.64
N VAL A 113 -12.11 -3.36 -1.48
CA VAL A 113 -13.11 -2.44 -2.01
C VAL A 113 -14.47 -3.03 -1.68
N ASP A 114 -15.33 -2.24 -1.03
CA ASP A 114 -16.66 -2.67 -0.60
C ASP A 114 -16.62 -3.97 0.20
N GLY A 115 -15.62 -4.10 1.08
CA GLY A 115 -15.46 -5.27 1.93
C GLY A 115 -14.84 -6.50 1.25
N ASN A 116 -14.61 -6.45 -0.05
CA ASN A 116 -14.03 -7.58 -0.80
C ASN A 116 -12.52 -7.41 -0.94
N VAL A 117 -11.78 -8.46 -0.63
CA VAL A 117 -10.33 -8.45 -0.76
C VAL A 117 -9.94 -8.36 -2.23
N CYS A 118 -9.20 -7.33 -2.58
CA CYS A 118 -8.69 -7.13 -3.94
C CYS A 118 -7.26 -7.64 -4.07
N ALA A 119 -6.44 -7.43 -3.03
CA ALA A 119 -5.06 -7.87 -3.04
C ALA A 119 -4.57 -8.12 -1.62
N GLN A 120 -3.62 -9.02 -1.50
CA GLN A 120 -2.93 -9.32 -0.25
C GLN A 120 -1.45 -9.45 -0.56
N ALA A 121 -0.62 -8.91 0.31
CA ALA A 121 0.83 -9.00 0.15
C ALA A 121 1.49 -9.15 1.51
N ARG A 122 2.61 -9.87 1.51
CA ARG A 122 3.52 -9.95 2.66
C ARG A 122 4.88 -9.52 2.18
N LEU A 123 5.45 -8.55 2.87
CA LEU A 123 6.78 -8.05 2.52
C LEU A 123 7.62 -7.87 3.76
N LYS A 124 8.93 -7.83 3.55
CA LYS A 124 9.88 -7.44 4.57
C LYS A 124 10.53 -6.14 4.13
N ALA A 125 10.61 -5.21 5.05
CA ALA A 125 11.18 -3.89 4.77
C ALA A 125 12.14 -3.50 5.90
N ALA A 126 13.25 -2.91 5.50
CA ALA A 126 14.27 -2.47 6.44
C ALA A 126 14.20 -0.95 6.63
N VAL A 127 14.47 -0.52 7.85
CA VAL A 127 14.58 0.91 8.16
C VAL A 127 15.84 1.45 7.52
N LEU A 128 15.70 2.55 6.81
CA LEU A 128 16.82 3.26 6.19
C LEU A 128 17.60 4.08 7.20
#